data_793c71561043692aa8331be36a9c0dc8
#
_entry.id   793c71561043692aa8331be36a9c0dc8
#
_cell.length_a   1.000
_cell.length_b   1.000
_cell.length_c   1.000
_cell.angle_alpha   90.00
_cell.angle_beta   90.00
_cell.angle_gamma   90.00
#
_symmetry.space_group_name_H-M   'P 1'
#
loop_
_entity.id
_entity.type
_entity.pdbx_description
1 polymer ?
#
loop_
_entity_poly.entity_id
_entity_poly.type
_entity_poly.pdbx_seq_one_letter_code
_entity_poly.pdbx_strand_id
1 'polypeptide(L)'
;MRIIYFSLGYCTHDYRFLKSITDGGHEVFFVQLEGNQRQVESRSVPENVNMVIWKGGREPFRWGNLAKLTFDFRRLVKEIKPDLIHAGPIQTCAFIAVLSGFRPILTMSWGFDLMDDVHKNKWWEWVTRYTLKRSTFFTSDANVTRDKAVTYGMNPEKTVVFPWGVDLEHFRMRNAEGRSKEGFMLFCNRSWETCYGVDVLARAFVKVAQQREDIGLILLNGGSQGAHIRQILQSGGVLDRVTFGGRISQTDLPTWYHMADVYISPSHVDGSSVSLMEALACGLPCLVSDIPANKEWVIENENGWLFRDGDANHLAEKILAAISQRENLPGIGRASRRSAEMRADWKKNAKVLMNVYRSLGE
;
A
#
# COMPACT_ATOMS: atom_id res chain seq x y z
N MET A 1 16.97 12.93 -17.53
CA MET A 1 16.04 13.97 -17.01
C MET A 1 16.37 14.27 -15.56
N ARG A 2 16.12 15.50 -15.12
CA ARG A 2 16.16 15.93 -13.73
C ARG A 2 14.74 15.84 -13.16
N ILE A 3 14.52 14.99 -12.19
CA ILE A 3 13.19 14.66 -11.67
C ILE A 3 13.11 15.07 -10.21
N ILE A 4 12.13 15.90 -9.85
CA ILE A 4 11.72 16.04 -8.45
C ILE A 4 10.74 14.92 -8.16
N TYR A 5 11.12 14.02 -7.22
CA TYR A 5 10.19 13.06 -6.62
C TYR A 5 9.72 13.62 -5.28
N PHE A 6 8.42 13.97 -5.20
CA PHE A 6 7.83 14.66 -4.05
C PHE A 6 6.79 13.79 -3.35
N SER A 7 7.10 13.37 -2.13
CA SER A 7 6.32 12.45 -1.32
C SER A 7 6.11 12.99 0.10
N LEU A 8 5.20 12.36 0.87
CA LEU A 8 4.95 12.75 2.27
C LEU A 8 6.17 12.47 3.16
N GLY A 9 6.77 11.32 3.03
CA GLY A 9 7.87 10.86 3.86
C GLY A 9 8.75 9.88 3.10
N TYR A 10 9.29 8.87 3.80
CA TYR A 10 10.08 7.81 3.20
C TYR A 10 9.53 6.44 3.59
N CYS A 11 8.93 5.76 2.66
CA CYS A 11 8.36 4.43 2.85
C CYS A 11 8.88 3.42 1.81
N THR A 12 8.46 2.18 1.91
CA THR A 12 8.89 1.09 1.01
C THR A 12 8.62 1.41 -0.47
N HIS A 13 7.55 2.14 -0.77
CA HIS A 13 7.25 2.57 -2.13
C HIS A 13 8.25 3.60 -2.62
N ASP A 14 8.54 4.60 -1.80
CA ASP A 14 9.51 5.65 -2.14
C ASP A 14 10.88 5.04 -2.45
N TYR A 15 11.35 4.08 -1.63
CA TYR A 15 12.59 3.36 -1.90
C TYR A 15 12.59 2.72 -3.30
N ARG A 16 11.52 2.00 -3.65
CA ARG A 16 11.42 1.30 -4.95
C ARG A 16 11.38 2.27 -6.11
N PHE A 17 10.57 3.34 -5.99
CA PHE A 17 10.47 4.38 -7.03
C PHE A 17 11.82 5.09 -7.20
N LEU A 18 12.42 5.58 -6.13
CA LEU A 18 13.70 6.29 -6.16
C LEU A 18 14.79 5.42 -6.80
N LYS A 19 14.90 4.16 -6.36
CA LYS A 19 15.86 3.22 -6.93
C LYS A 19 15.63 2.99 -8.42
N SER A 20 14.39 2.77 -8.85
CA SER A 20 14.09 2.51 -10.27
C SER A 20 14.32 3.74 -11.14
N ILE A 21 14.05 4.94 -10.63
CA ILE A 21 14.27 6.18 -11.37
C ILE A 21 15.78 6.43 -11.56
N THR A 22 16.58 6.21 -10.51
CA THR A 22 18.05 6.33 -10.61
C THR A 22 18.68 5.24 -11.47
N ASP A 23 18.24 3.99 -11.34
CA ASP A 23 18.68 2.87 -12.18
C ASP A 23 18.31 3.12 -13.67
N GLY A 24 17.24 3.88 -13.93
CA GLY A 24 16.85 4.36 -15.27
C GLY A 24 17.70 5.49 -15.83
N GLY A 25 18.75 5.94 -15.12
CA GLY A 25 19.69 6.97 -15.57
C GLY A 25 19.16 8.41 -15.39
N HIS A 26 18.16 8.63 -14.54
CA HIS A 26 17.64 9.95 -14.22
C HIS A 26 18.31 10.55 -12.99
N GLU A 27 18.50 11.86 -12.98
CA GLU A 27 18.94 12.62 -11.81
C GLU A 27 17.73 12.91 -10.92
N VAL A 28 17.72 12.36 -9.70
CA VAL A 28 16.56 12.41 -8.79
C VAL A 28 16.82 13.35 -7.63
N PHE A 29 15.86 14.24 -7.39
CA PHE A 29 15.80 15.13 -6.25
C PHE A 29 14.62 14.70 -5.36
N PHE A 30 14.91 14.06 -4.24
CA PHE A 30 13.89 13.60 -3.32
C PHE A 30 13.49 14.69 -2.34
N VAL A 31 12.23 15.11 -2.42
CA VAL A 31 11.61 16.12 -1.57
C VAL A 31 10.55 15.47 -0.70
N GLN A 32 10.63 15.67 0.61
CA GLN A 32 9.66 15.14 1.56
C GLN A 32 8.83 16.27 2.17
N LEU A 33 7.51 16.07 2.27
CA LEU A 33 6.62 17.05 2.91
C LEU A 33 6.64 16.93 4.45
N GLU A 34 6.79 15.72 4.98
CA GLU A 34 6.79 15.41 6.42
C GLU A 34 7.99 14.53 6.82
N GLY A 35 9.16 14.77 6.24
CA GLY A 35 10.32 13.89 6.30
C GLY A 35 10.77 13.48 7.71
N ASN A 36 10.66 14.37 8.69
CA ASN A 36 11.08 14.07 10.06
C ASN A 36 10.06 13.23 10.85
N GLN A 37 8.86 13.00 10.32
CA GLN A 37 7.76 12.36 11.06
C GLN A 37 7.26 11.07 10.44
N ARG A 38 7.55 10.81 9.16
CA ARG A 38 7.08 9.64 8.41
C ARG A 38 8.20 8.85 7.76
N GLN A 39 9.22 8.51 8.53
CA GLN A 39 10.20 7.53 8.06
C GLN A 39 9.74 6.15 8.48
N VAL A 40 9.21 5.38 7.53
CA VAL A 40 8.70 4.02 7.73
C VAL A 40 9.65 2.97 7.14
N GLU A 41 10.45 3.35 6.15
CA GLU A 41 11.43 2.48 5.51
C GLU A 41 12.75 2.44 6.30
N SER A 42 13.28 1.25 6.54
CA SER A 42 14.53 1.04 7.29
C SER A 42 15.78 1.08 6.41
N ARG A 43 15.64 0.79 5.11
CA ARG A 43 16.77 0.87 4.16
C ARG A 43 17.15 2.33 3.94
N SER A 44 18.44 2.59 3.76
CA SER A 44 18.92 3.92 3.39
C SER A 44 18.33 4.36 2.04
N VAL A 45 18.16 5.67 1.85
CA VAL A 45 17.84 6.22 0.52
C VAL A 45 18.94 5.81 -0.46
N PRO A 46 18.60 5.41 -1.70
CA PRO A 46 19.61 5.02 -2.69
C PRO A 46 20.70 6.09 -2.89
N GLU A 47 21.95 5.67 -3.01
CA GLU A 47 23.13 6.56 -3.01
C GLU A 47 23.10 7.66 -4.07
N ASN A 48 22.50 7.39 -5.23
CA ASN A 48 22.42 8.33 -6.36
C ASN A 48 21.20 9.27 -6.28
N VAL A 49 20.53 9.38 -5.13
CA VAL A 49 19.39 10.27 -4.90
C VAL A 49 19.86 11.52 -4.17
N ASN A 50 19.59 12.67 -4.75
CA ASN A 50 19.85 13.96 -4.12
C ASN A 50 18.76 14.24 -3.08
N MET A 51 19.09 14.07 -1.78
CA MET A 51 18.18 14.44 -0.69
C MET A 51 18.04 15.96 -0.61
N VAL A 52 16.82 16.46 -0.69
CA VAL A 52 16.54 17.91 -0.65
C VAL A 52 16.01 18.30 0.71
N ILE A 53 16.79 19.09 1.45
CA ILE A 53 16.35 19.71 2.70
C ILE A 53 15.73 21.07 2.36
N TRP A 54 14.44 21.21 2.65
CA TRP A 54 13.70 22.43 2.43
C TRP A 54 12.88 22.84 3.67
N LYS A 55 12.40 24.09 3.68
CA LYS A 55 11.69 24.60 4.87
C LYS A 55 10.38 23.88 5.16
N GLY A 56 9.66 23.48 4.09
CA GLY A 56 8.37 22.81 4.20
C GLY A 56 8.42 21.40 4.79
N GLY A 57 9.56 20.69 4.68
CA GLY A 57 9.71 19.31 5.17
C GLY A 57 10.03 19.19 6.67
N ARG A 58 10.04 20.30 7.42
CA ARG A 58 10.46 20.34 8.83
C ARG A 58 9.30 20.21 9.82
N GLU A 59 8.09 20.48 9.38
CA GLU A 59 6.87 20.50 10.21
C GLU A 59 5.77 19.68 9.55
N PRO A 60 4.78 19.17 10.32
CA PRO A 60 3.61 18.52 9.77
C PRO A 60 2.86 19.44 8.81
N PHE A 61 2.32 18.84 7.75
CA PHE A 61 1.45 19.58 6.84
C PHE A 61 0.22 20.13 7.57
N ARG A 62 -0.02 21.43 7.39
CA ARG A 62 -1.23 22.12 7.85
C ARG A 62 -1.73 23.04 6.75
N TRP A 63 -3.04 23.05 6.53
CA TRP A 63 -3.66 23.92 5.50
C TRP A 63 -3.32 25.40 5.68
N GLY A 64 -3.18 25.85 6.92
CA GLY A 64 -2.78 27.25 7.23
C GLY A 64 -1.38 27.62 6.71
N ASN A 65 -0.52 26.63 6.46
CA ASN A 65 0.84 26.86 5.95
C ASN A 65 0.94 26.70 4.42
N LEU A 66 -0.16 26.40 3.73
CA LEU A 66 -0.15 26.06 2.30
C LEU A 66 0.50 27.15 1.42
N ALA A 67 0.19 28.41 1.65
CA ALA A 67 0.76 29.52 0.87
C ALA A 67 2.30 29.60 1.01
N LYS A 68 2.80 29.46 2.25
CA LYS A 68 4.23 29.41 2.56
C LYS A 68 4.89 28.21 1.91
N LEU A 69 4.30 27.01 2.06
CA LEU A 69 4.81 25.75 1.46
C LEU A 69 4.88 25.86 -0.07
N THR A 70 3.84 26.43 -0.70
CA THR A 70 3.81 26.64 -2.14
C THR A 70 4.90 27.61 -2.60
N PHE A 71 5.13 28.70 -1.85
CA PHE A 71 6.18 29.66 -2.16
C PHE A 71 7.58 29.03 -2.03
N ASP A 72 7.84 28.34 -0.94
CA ASP A 72 9.12 27.65 -0.71
C ASP A 72 9.35 26.55 -1.76
N PHE A 73 8.32 25.83 -2.15
CA PHE A 73 8.41 24.81 -3.21
C PHE A 73 8.67 25.43 -4.60
N ARG A 74 8.04 26.57 -4.93
CA ARG A 74 8.35 27.32 -6.17
C ARG A 74 9.81 27.74 -6.23
N ARG A 75 10.36 28.19 -5.12
CA ARG A 75 11.77 28.56 -5.04
C ARG A 75 12.66 27.34 -5.29
N LEU A 76 12.34 26.22 -4.67
CA LEU A 76 13.04 24.96 -4.88
C LEU A 76 13.01 24.51 -6.35
N VAL A 77 11.84 24.58 -7.01
CA VAL A 77 11.70 24.25 -8.43
C VAL A 77 12.58 25.16 -9.31
N LYS A 78 12.68 26.45 -9.00
CA LYS A 78 13.56 27.38 -9.72
C LYS A 78 15.05 27.08 -9.52
N GLU A 79 15.44 26.60 -8.36
CA GLU A 79 16.83 26.24 -8.02
C GLU A 79 17.22 24.92 -8.69
N ILE A 80 16.37 23.89 -8.62
CA ILE A 80 16.63 22.56 -9.17
C ILE A 80 16.48 22.55 -10.70
N LYS A 81 15.55 23.32 -11.26
CA LYS A 81 15.19 23.33 -12.69
C LYS A 81 14.90 21.92 -13.20
N PRO A 82 13.87 21.24 -12.64
CA PRO A 82 13.54 19.88 -13.04
C PRO A 82 12.94 19.85 -14.45
N ASP A 83 13.06 18.70 -15.12
CA ASP A 83 12.33 18.39 -16.35
C ASP A 83 10.92 17.85 -16.04
N LEU A 84 10.75 17.21 -14.87
CA LEU A 84 9.50 16.59 -14.42
C LEU A 84 9.38 16.68 -12.90
N ILE A 85 8.15 16.89 -12.43
CA ILE A 85 7.78 16.66 -11.03
C ILE A 85 6.88 15.41 -10.97
N HIS A 86 7.32 14.38 -10.22
CA HIS A 86 6.51 13.21 -9.86
C HIS A 86 6.07 13.36 -8.41
N ALA A 87 4.79 13.55 -8.17
CA ALA A 87 4.27 13.92 -6.85
C ALA A 87 3.05 13.12 -6.44
N GLY A 88 3.01 12.69 -5.18
CA GLY A 88 1.88 12.06 -4.50
C GLY A 88 2.03 12.10 -2.98
N PRO A 89 0.94 11.99 -2.24
CA PRO A 89 -0.46 11.83 -2.67
C PRO A 89 -1.09 13.13 -3.20
N ILE A 90 -2.31 13.01 -3.74
CA ILE A 90 -2.98 14.03 -4.56
C ILE A 90 -3.24 15.33 -3.80
N GLN A 91 -3.82 15.27 -2.58
CA GLN A 91 -4.32 16.45 -1.87
C GLN A 91 -3.24 17.22 -1.13
N THR A 92 -2.02 16.71 -1.09
CA THR A 92 -0.88 17.34 -0.39
C THR A 92 0.27 17.61 -1.35
N CYS A 93 1.17 16.65 -1.58
CA CYS A 93 2.36 16.86 -2.40
C CYS A 93 2.03 17.24 -3.84
N ALA A 94 1.12 16.52 -4.52
CA ALA A 94 0.73 16.85 -5.88
C ALA A 94 -0.02 18.19 -5.96
N PHE A 95 -0.85 18.52 -4.97
CA PHE A 95 -1.52 19.81 -4.91
C PHE A 95 -0.51 20.98 -4.80
N ILE A 96 0.48 20.88 -3.90
CA ILE A 96 1.57 21.88 -3.77
C ILE A 96 2.34 21.97 -5.09
N ALA A 97 2.66 20.84 -5.72
CA ALA A 97 3.34 20.81 -7.01
C ALA A 97 2.52 21.54 -8.09
N VAL A 98 1.22 21.30 -8.19
CA VAL A 98 0.31 21.98 -9.13
C VAL A 98 0.22 23.47 -8.83
N LEU A 99 0.12 23.87 -7.56
CA LEU A 99 0.10 25.29 -7.16
C LEU A 99 1.43 25.99 -7.45
N SER A 100 2.54 25.28 -7.59
CA SER A 100 3.82 25.88 -7.99
C SER A 100 3.78 26.51 -9.39
N GLY A 101 2.86 26.05 -10.23
CA GLY A 101 2.73 26.49 -11.63
C GLY A 101 3.68 25.78 -12.59
N PHE A 102 4.52 24.87 -12.12
CA PHE A 102 5.41 24.07 -12.97
C PHE A 102 4.65 23.02 -13.78
N ARG A 103 5.20 22.67 -14.93
CA ARG A 103 4.77 21.54 -15.79
C ARG A 103 5.98 21.01 -16.56
N PRO A 104 6.03 19.68 -16.85
CA PRO A 104 5.00 18.64 -16.61
C PRO A 104 4.97 18.11 -15.17
N ILE A 105 3.78 17.67 -14.74
CA ILE A 105 3.57 17.00 -13.44
C ILE A 105 2.96 15.63 -13.68
N LEU A 106 3.62 14.60 -13.20
CA LEU A 106 3.06 13.25 -13.03
C LEU A 106 2.51 13.13 -11.61
N THR A 107 1.20 13.05 -11.48
CA THR A 107 0.52 12.89 -10.19
C THR A 107 0.34 11.41 -9.90
N MET A 108 0.70 10.99 -8.69
CA MET A 108 0.58 9.61 -8.22
C MET A 108 -0.46 9.51 -7.11
N SER A 109 -1.42 8.58 -7.27
CA SER A 109 -2.34 8.21 -6.18
C SER A 109 -1.72 7.13 -5.30
N TRP A 110 -1.98 7.24 -4.00
CA TRP A 110 -1.60 6.25 -2.99
C TRP A 110 -2.77 5.35 -2.57
N GLY A 111 -3.87 5.39 -3.32
CA GLY A 111 -5.10 4.65 -3.05
C GLY A 111 -6.00 5.37 -2.04
N PHE A 112 -5.56 5.51 -0.79
CA PHE A 112 -6.36 6.14 0.26
C PHE A 112 -6.78 7.57 -0.07
N ASP A 113 -5.98 8.31 -0.83
CA ASP A 113 -6.25 9.69 -1.23
C ASP A 113 -7.49 9.83 -2.13
N LEU A 114 -7.78 8.84 -2.97
CA LEU A 114 -8.98 8.79 -3.81
C LEU A 114 -10.12 7.97 -3.21
N MET A 115 -9.80 6.97 -2.38
CA MET A 115 -10.81 6.05 -1.87
C MET A 115 -11.40 6.51 -0.52
N ASP A 116 -10.65 7.31 0.27
CA ASP A 116 -11.06 7.81 1.59
C ASP A 116 -10.97 9.33 1.69
N ASP A 117 -9.77 9.91 1.53
CA ASP A 117 -9.50 11.33 1.79
C ASP A 117 -10.39 12.28 1.00
N VAL A 118 -10.70 11.97 -0.25
CA VAL A 118 -11.58 12.79 -1.11
C VAL A 118 -12.96 13.00 -0.52
N HIS A 119 -13.43 12.08 0.33
CA HIS A 119 -14.74 12.10 0.96
C HIS A 119 -14.79 12.83 2.31
N LYS A 120 -13.66 13.25 2.87
CA LYS A 120 -13.61 13.94 4.17
C LYS A 120 -14.47 15.19 4.23
N ASN A 121 -14.46 15.99 3.18
CA ASN A 121 -15.36 17.16 3.02
C ASN A 121 -15.23 17.77 1.61
N LYS A 122 -16.06 18.78 1.29
CA LYS A 122 -16.08 19.47 -0.01
C LYS A 122 -14.76 20.17 -0.38
N TRP A 123 -13.96 20.56 0.60
CA TRP A 123 -12.64 21.16 0.36
C TRP A 123 -11.66 20.10 -0.20
N TRP A 124 -11.62 18.91 0.41
CA TRP A 124 -10.78 17.81 -0.08
C TRP A 124 -11.20 17.36 -1.48
N GLU A 125 -12.51 17.29 -1.73
CA GLU A 125 -13.02 16.99 -3.07
C GLU A 125 -12.60 18.07 -4.09
N TRP A 126 -12.72 19.35 -3.73
CA TRP A 126 -12.28 20.45 -4.59
C TRP A 126 -10.78 20.40 -4.87
N VAL A 127 -9.95 20.19 -3.86
CA VAL A 127 -8.50 20.03 -4.01
C VAL A 127 -8.17 18.89 -4.96
N THR A 128 -8.84 17.75 -4.82
CA THR A 128 -8.66 16.59 -5.70
C THR A 128 -8.97 16.94 -7.14
N ARG A 129 -10.15 17.52 -7.41
CA ARG A 129 -10.55 17.96 -8.76
C ARG A 129 -9.61 18.99 -9.34
N TYR A 130 -9.19 19.93 -8.54
CA TYR A 130 -8.26 20.99 -8.97
C TYR A 130 -6.89 20.40 -9.35
N THR A 131 -6.36 19.49 -8.55
CA THR A 131 -5.07 18.83 -8.79
C THR A 131 -5.11 17.99 -10.05
N LEU A 132 -6.08 17.07 -10.15
CA LEU A 132 -6.19 16.14 -11.27
C LEU A 132 -6.39 16.85 -12.62
N LYS A 133 -7.23 17.90 -12.69
CA LYS A 133 -7.43 18.68 -13.91
C LYS A 133 -6.17 19.42 -14.38
N ARG A 134 -5.20 19.64 -13.50
CA ARG A 134 -3.95 20.35 -13.79
C ARG A 134 -2.73 19.45 -13.90
N SER A 135 -2.88 18.20 -13.55
CA SER A 135 -1.85 17.17 -13.75
C SER A 135 -1.63 16.93 -15.25
N THR A 136 -0.37 16.76 -15.65
CA THR A 136 -0.02 16.43 -17.04
C THR A 136 -0.29 14.95 -17.32
N PHE A 137 0.08 14.10 -16.37
CA PHE A 137 -0.16 12.66 -16.37
C PHE A 137 -0.56 12.19 -14.98
N PHE A 138 -1.21 11.03 -14.92
CA PHE A 138 -1.63 10.40 -13.67
C PHE A 138 -1.21 8.93 -13.65
N THR A 139 -0.72 8.48 -12.50
CA THR A 139 -0.44 7.06 -12.26
C THR A 139 -1.10 6.57 -10.98
N SER A 140 -1.54 5.34 -11.01
CA SER A 140 -2.09 4.62 -9.86
C SER A 140 -1.73 3.13 -9.92
N ASP A 141 -1.91 2.47 -8.80
CA ASP A 141 -1.61 1.06 -8.61
C ASP A 141 -2.80 0.13 -8.91
N ALA A 142 -4.02 0.66 -9.05
CA ALA A 142 -5.24 -0.09 -9.27
C ALA A 142 -6.15 0.60 -10.31
N ASN A 143 -6.96 -0.21 -11.03
CA ASN A 143 -7.94 0.33 -11.97
C ASN A 143 -9.03 1.12 -11.25
N VAL A 144 -9.47 0.66 -10.07
CA VAL A 144 -10.48 1.37 -9.28
C VAL A 144 -10.05 2.78 -8.91
N THR A 145 -8.77 3.00 -8.59
CA THR A 145 -8.23 4.34 -8.29
C THR A 145 -8.12 5.20 -9.54
N ARG A 146 -7.73 4.62 -10.69
CA ARG A 146 -7.75 5.31 -11.98
C ARG A 146 -9.17 5.77 -12.35
N ASP A 147 -10.14 4.87 -12.27
CA ASP A 147 -11.53 5.17 -12.64
C ASP A 147 -12.09 6.27 -11.74
N LYS A 148 -11.75 6.24 -10.45
CA LYS A 148 -12.09 7.30 -9.51
C LYS A 148 -11.44 8.63 -9.91
N ALA A 149 -10.15 8.66 -10.28
CA ALA A 149 -9.47 9.87 -10.75
C ALA A 149 -10.17 10.48 -11.97
N VAL A 150 -10.62 9.66 -12.92
CA VAL A 150 -11.39 10.10 -14.10
C VAL A 150 -12.70 10.77 -13.69
N THR A 151 -13.44 10.24 -12.70
CA THR A 151 -14.67 10.89 -12.19
C THR A 151 -14.41 12.26 -11.56
N TYR A 152 -13.19 12.49 -11.08
CA TYR A 152 -12.75 13.79 -10.55
C TYR A 152 -12.09 14.69 -11.58
N GLY A 153 -12.07 14.30 -12.86
CA GLY A 153 -11.71 15.16 -13.99
C GLY A 153 -10.31 14.93 -14.54
N MET A 154 -9.65 13.80 -14.21
CA MET A 154 -8.45 13.36 -14.92
C MET A 154 -8.80 12.88 -16.34
N ASN A 155 -7.99 13.27 -17.33
CA ASN A 155 -8.14 12.77 -18.69
C ASN A 155 -7.76 11.27 -18.74
N PRO A 156 -8.66 10.36 -19.15
CA PRO A 156 -8.38 8.92 -19.20
C PRO A 156 -7.20 8.55 -20.10
N GLU A 157 -6.96 9.30 -21.20
CA GLU A 157 -5.84 9.04 -22.12
C GLU A 157 -4.47 9.40 -21.52
N LYS A 158 -4.46 10.17 -20.41
CA LYS A 158 -3.27 10.59 -19.69
C LYS A 158 -3.12 9.83 -18.36
N THR A 159 -3.68 8.63 -18.28
CA THR A 159 -3.58 7.77 -17.11
C THR A 159 -2.83 6.49 -17.42
N VAL A 160 -2.00 6.08 -16.48
CA VAL A 160 -1.28 4.80 -16.56
C VAL A 160 -1.50 4.04 -15.25
N VAL A 161 -1.96 2.80 -15.36
CA VAL A 161 -2.15 1.91 -14.22
C VAL A 161 -1.10 0.81 -14.27
N PHE A 162 -0.37 0.66 -13.19
CA PHE A 162 0.47 -0.51 -12.95
C PHE A 162 0.54 -0.78 -11.45
N PRO A 163 0.33 -2.03 -11.01
CA PRO A 163 0.52 -2.38 -9.62
C PRO A 163 1.96 -2.08 -9.20
N TRP A 164 2.15 -1.51 -8.01
CA TRP A 164 3.51 -1.18 -7.57
C TRP A 164 4.37 -2.43 -7.34
N GLY A 165 3.73 -3.57 -7.12
CA GLY A 165 4.41 -4.85 -7.10
C GLY A 165 5.34 -5.06 -5.92
N VAL A 166 6.05 -6.18 -6.00
CA VAL A 166 6.98 -6.66 -4.98
C VAL A 166 8.23 -7.27 -5.64
N ASP A 167 9.30 -7.42 -4.87
CA ASP A 167 10.46 -8.20 -5.28
C ASP A 167 10.15 -9.68 -5.14
N LEU A 168 9.92 -10.36 -6.27
CA LEU A 168 9.57 -11.77 -6.31
C LEU A 168 10.73 -12.74 -5.97
N GLU A 169 11.97 -12.25 -5.96
CA GLU A 169 13.14 -13.02 -5.51
C GLU A 169 13.24 -12.96 -3.98
N HIS A 170 12.85 -11.84 -3.39
CA HIS A 170 12.80 -11.67 -1.95
C HIS A 170 11.54 -12.32 -1.35
N PHE A 171 10.36 -12.01 -1.89
CA PHE A 171 9.09 -12.65 -1.53
C PHE A 171 8.87 -13.89 -2.41
N ARG A 172 9.41 -15.01 -2.00
CA ARG A 172 9.32 -16.28 -2.71
C ARG A 172 8.45 -17.28 -1.95
N MET A 173 7.92 -18.25 -2.66
CA MET A 173 7.18 -19.33 -2.01
C MET A 173 8.05 -20.05 -0.98
N ARG A 174 7.42 -20.45 0.10
CA ARG A 174 8.02 -21.37 1.07
C ARG A 174 8.24 -22.73 0.41
N ASN A 175 9.39 -23.35 0.69
CA ASN A 175 9.60 -24.77 0.37
C ASN A 175 8.61 -25.63 1.13
N ALA A 176 8.04 -26.65 0.48
CA ALA A 176 6.99 -27.51 1.03
C ALA A 176 7.43 -28.30 2.30
N GLU A 177 8.73 -28.47 2.49
CA GLU A 177 9.34 -29.20 3.59
C GLU A 177 9.46 -28.33 4.84
N GLY A 178 8.48 -28.27 5.69
CA GLY A 178 8.65 -27.54 6.95
C GLY A 178 7.41 -26.90 7.51
N ARG A 179 6.24 -27.26 7.01
CA ARG A 179 4.99 -26.83 7.63
C ARG A 179 4.73 -27.69 8.88
N SER A 180 4.67 -27.09 10.05
CA SER A 180 4.14 -27.77 11.23
C SER A 180 2.73 -28.24 10.93
N LYS A 181 2.43 -29.50 11.19
CA LYS A 181 1.07 -30.03 11.10
C LYS A 181 0.20 -29.60 12.29
N GLU A 182 0.82 -29.01 13.30
CA GLU A 182 0.17 -28.56 14.52
C GLU A 182 -0.34 -27.14 14.37
N GLY A 183 -1.65 -26.95 14.54
CA GLY A 183 -2.33 -25.65 14.52
C GLY A 183 -2.61 -25.12 13.11
N PHE A 184 -3.36 -24.01 13.07
CA PHE A 184 -3.69 -23.23 11.86
C PHE A 184 -3.38 -21.76 12.11
N MET A 185 -2.52 -21.15 11.33
CA MET A 185 -2.01 -19.82 11.61
C MET A 185 -2.55 -18.78 10.61
N LEU A 186 -3.25 -17.79 11.13
CA LEU A 186 -3.69 -16.60 10.41
C LEU A 186 -2.64 -15.50 10.51
N PHE A 187 -2.50 -14.70 9.46
CA PHE A 187 -1.54 -13.59 9.41
C PHE A 187 -2.15 -12.32 8.86
N CYS A 188 -1.94 -11.20 9.55
CA CYS A 188 -2.28 -9.87 9.09
C CYS A 188 -1.18 -8.88 9.46
N ASN A 189 -0.70 -8.13 8.47
CA ASN A 189 0.29 -7.05 8.67
C ASN A 189 -0.25 -5.68 8.25
N ARG A 190 -1.57 -5.49 8.30
CA ARG A 190 -2.18 -4.17 8.09
C ARG A 190 -1.91 -3.28 9.31
N SER A 191 -1.77 -1.97 9.09
CA SER A 191 -1.73 -0.99 10.18
C SER A 191 -3.06 -1.00 10.93
N TRP A 192 -3.02 -0.74 12.25
CA TRP A 192 -4.20 -0.80 13.11
C TRP A 192 -4.94 0.54 13.11
N GLU A 193 -5.27 1.02 11.89
CA GLU A 193 -6.09 2.20 11.68
C GLU A 193 -7.50 1.76 11.25
N THR A 194 -8.49 2.59 11.50
CA THR A 194 -9.91 2.25 11.24
C THR A 194 -10.15 1.80 9.81
N CYS A 195 -9.51 2.46 8.82
CA CYS A 195 -9.67 2.11 7.40
C CYS A 195 -9.15 0.71 7.03
N TYR A 196 -8.37 0.07 7.88
CA TYR A 196 -7.81 -1.26 7.61
C TYR A 196 -8.52 -2.41 8.35
N GLY A 197 -9.56 -2.14 9.14
CA GLY A 197 -10.50 -3.14 9.66
C GLY A 197 -9.90 -4.26 10.53
N VAL A 198 -8.73 -4.06 11.16
CA VAL A 198 -8.08 -5.08 11.99
C VAL A 198 -8.94 -5.47 13.20
N ASP A 199 -9.81 -4.57 13.66
CA ASP A 199 -10.81 -4.82 14.68
C ASP A 199 -11.90 -5.83 14.20
N VAL A 200 -12.26 -5.82 12.92
CA VAL A 200 -13.15 -6.83 12.29
C VAL A 200 -12.49 -8.20 12.36
N LEU A 201 -11.19 -8.29 12.03
CA LEU A 201 -10.44 -9.54 12.16
C LEU A 201 -10.37 -10.01 13.62
N ALA A 202 -10.09 -9.11 14.56
CA ALA A 202 -10.03 -9.47 15.99
C ALA A 202 -11.37 -10.07 16.46
N ARG A 203 -12.51 -9.45 16.10
CA ARG A 203 -13.85 -9.99 16.41
C ARG A 203 -14.12 -11.35 15.75
N ALA A 204 -13.72 -11.52 14.50
CA ALA A 204 -13.85 -12.80 13.79
C ALA A 204 -12.98 -13.88 14.43
N PHE A 205 -11.72 -13.54 14.77
CA PHE A 205 -10.79 -14.46 15.42
C PHE A 205 -11.33 -14.98 16.76
N VAL A 206 -11.88 -14.10 17.62
CA VAL A 206 -12.54 -14.51 18.88
C VAL A 206 -13.60 -15.59 18.63
N LYS A 207 -14.48 -15.38 17.64
CA LYS A 207 -15.55 -16.35 17.31
C LYS A 207 -15.01 -17.71 16.87
N VAL A 208 -13.95 -17.72 16.07
CA VAL A 208 -13.33 -18.97 15.59
C VAL A 208 -12.56 -19.65 16.71
N ALA A 209 -11.77 -18.90 17.48
CA ALA A 209 -10.96 -19.43 18.58
C ALA A 209 -11.80 -20.02 19.75
N GLN A 210 -13.04 -19.55 19.92
CA GLN A 210 -14.00 -20.16 20.84
C GLN A 210 -14.53 -21.53 20.38
N GLN A 211 -14.43 -21.84 19.09
CA GLN A 211 -14.86 -23.10 18.50
C GLN A 211 -13.71 -24.09 18.27
N ARG A 212 -12.48 -23.56 18.20
CA ARG A 212 -11.27 -24.33 17.85
C ARG A 212 -10.09 -23.89 18.71
N GLU A 213 -9.40 -24.86 19.28
CA GLU A 213 -8.21 -24.61 20.10
C GLU A 213 -6.92 -24.54 19.29
N ASP A 214 -6.91 -25.12 18.09
CA ASP A 214 -5.76 -25.27 17.21
C ASP A 214 -5.54 -24.09 16.24
N ILE A 215 -6.06 -22.89 16.56
CA ILE A 215 -5.90 -21.69 15.73
C ILE A 215 -5.08 -20.61 16.43
N GLY A 216 -4.17 -19.97 15.69
CA GLY A 216 -3.40 -18.82 16.12
C GLY A 216 -3.53 -17.65 15.15
N LEU A 217 -3.21 -16.45 15.64
CA LEU A 217 -3.23 -15.21 14.87
C LEU A 217 -1.91 -14.45 15.05
N ILE A 218 -1.28 -14.10 13.96
CA ILE A 218 -0.13 -13.18 13.94
C ILE A 218 -0.62 -11.80 13.48
N LEU A 219 -0.41 -10.78 14.32
CA LEU A 219 -0.66 -9.38 14.02
C LEU A 219 0.65 -8.60 14.04
N LEU A 220 1.02 -8.04 12.90
CA LEU A 220 2.15 -7.09 12.82
C LEU A 220 1.69 -5.64 12.87
N ASN A 221 2.67 -4.75 12.92
CA ASN A 221 2.49 -3.30 13.00
C ASN A 221 1.83 -2.83 14.32
N GLY A 222 1.05 -1.77 14.22
CA GLY A 222 0.33 -1.09 15.28
C GLY A 222 -0.47 0.06 14.67
N GLY A 223 -1.06 0.89 15.49
CA GLY A 223 -1.82 2.06 15.06
C GLY A 223 -2.79 2.56 16.13
N SER A 224 -3.62 3.52 15.77
CA SER A 224 -4.54 4.22 16.68
C SER A 224 -5.55 3.29 17.34
N GLN A 225 -5.91 2.16 16.69
CA GLN A 225 -6.86 1.15 17.21
C GLN A 225 -6.21 0.13 18.16
N GLY A 226 -4.93 0.26 18.51
CA GLY A 226 -4.17 -0.75 19.25
C GLY A 226 -4.81 -1.16 20.58
N ALA A 227 -5.26 -0.19 21.38
CA ALA A 227 -5.93 -0.46 22.66
C ALA A 227 -7.28 -1.20 22.44
N HIS A 228 -8.06 -0.78 21.46
CA HIS A 228 -9.36 -1.36 21.13
C HIS A 228 -9.23 -2.81 20.64
N ILE A 229 -8.30 -3.09 19.74
CA ILE A 229 -8.04 -4.44 19.21
C ILE A 229 -7.63 -5.40 20.33
N ARG A 230 -6.70 -4.96 21.21
CA ARG A 230 -6.27 -5.77 22.36
C ARG A 230 -7.42 -6.03 23.34
N GLN A 231 -8.28 -5.04 23.58
CA GLN A 231 -9.46 -5.20 24.43
C GLN A 231 -10.43 -6.23 23.87
N ILE A 232 -10.70 -6.26 22.55
CA ILE A 232 -11.55 -7.28 21.91
C ILE A 232 -10.97 -8.67 22.17
N LEU A 233 -9.68 -8.87 21.91
CA LEU A 233 -9.01 -10.17 22.07
C LEU A 233 -8.96 -10.62 23.53
N GLN A 234 -8.70 -9.71 24.45
CA GLN A 234 -8.67 -9.97 25.90
C GLN A 234 -10.06 -10.33 26.44
N SER A 235 -11.09 -9.56 26.06
CA SER A 235 -12.47 -9.83 26.46
C SER A 235 -13.00 -11.15 25.87
N GLY A 236 -12.47 -11.56 24.72
CA GLY A 236 -12.76 -12.85 24.10
C GLY A 236 -12.01 -14.04 24.72
N GLY A 237 -11.06 -13.80 25.65
CA GLY A 237 -10.26 -14.84 26.29
C GLY A 237 -9.28 -15.56 25.37
N VAL A 238 -8.81 -14.88 24.29
CA VAL A 238 -7.97 -15.51 23.24
C VAL A 238 -6.63 -14.79 23.02
N LEU A 239 -6.25 -13.90 23.94
CA LEU A 239 -5.06 -13.06 23.81
C LEU A 239 -3.75 -13.89 23.77
N ASP A 240 -3.72 -15.02 24.46
CA ASP A 240 -2.61 -15.98 24.50
C ASP A 240 -2.35 -16.71 23.18
N ARG A 241 -3.34 -16.69 22.27
CA ARG A 241 -3.26 -17.27 20.92
C ARG A 241 -2.86 -16.24 19.85
N VAL A 242 -2.55 -15.00 20.26
CA VAL A 242 -2.20 -13.92 19.35
C VAL A 242 -0.73 -13.53 19.53
N THR A 243 0.03 -13.63 18.44
CA THR A 243 1.41 -13.14 18.39
C THR A 243 1.43 -11.72 17.87
N PHE A 244 1.92 -10.78 18.69
CA PHE A 244 2.10 -9.39 18.32
C PHE A 244 3.56 -9.16 17.92
N GLY A 245 3.86 -9.12 16.62
CA GLY A 245 5.23 -8.97 16.13
C GLY A 245 5.71 -7.51 16.05
N GLY A 246 4.82 -6.53 16.21
CA GLY A 246 5.19 -5.14 16.04
C GLY A 246 5.57 -4.79 14.59
N ARG A 247 6.44 -3.80 14.42
CA ARG A 247 6.94 -3.39 13.09
C ARG A 247 8.14 -4.24 12.71
N ILE A 248 8.06 -4.89 11.58
CA ILE A 248 9.08 -5.78 11.02
C ILE A 248 9.75 -5.11 9.81
N SER A 249 11.06 -5.33 9.66
CA SER A 249 11.81 -4.85 8.49
C SER A 249 11.35 -5.56 7.22
N GLN A 250 11.48 -4.90 6.06
CA GLN A 250 11.20 -5.54 4.76
C GLN A 250 12.06 -6.79 4.54
N THR A 251 13.27 -6.82 5.10
CA THR A 251 14.19 -7.96 4.98
C THR A 251 13.66 -9.21 5.68
N ASP A 252 13.06 -9.05 6.86
CA ASP A 252 12.62 -10.17 7.70
C ASP A 252 11.17 -10.58 7.43
N LEU A 253 10.41 -9.72 6.74
CA LEU A 253 8.98 -9.89 6.52
C LEU A 253 8.59 -11.20 5.82
N PRO A 254 9.35 -11.73 4.83
CA PRO A 254 9.03 -13.04 4.23
C PRO A 254 8.94 -14.18 5.22
N THR A 255 9.75 -14.17 6.29
CA THR A 255 9.71 -15.19 7.33
C THR A 255 8.35 -15.24 8.01
N TRP A 256 7.74 -14.09 8.27
CA TRP A 256 6.41 -14.00 8.89
C TRP A 256 5.30 -14.50 7.96
N TYR A 257 5.37 -14.17 6.67
CA TYR A 257 4.45 -14.76 5.69
C TYR A 257 4.56 -16.29 5.67
N HIS A 258 5.77 -16.81 5.78
CA HIS A 258 6.02 -18.26 5.75
C HIS A 258 5.55 -19.01 7.02
N MET A 259 5.29 -18.31 8.12
CA MET A 259 4.71 -18.92 9.34
C MET A 259 3.20 -19.13 9.22
N ALA A 260 2.54 -18.50 8.26
CA ALA A 260 1.09 -18.51 8.14
C ALA A 260 0.54 -19.57 7.20
N ASP A 261 -0.73 -19.91 7.40
CA ASP A 261 -1.55 -20.76 6.52
C ASP A 261 -2.40 -19.92 5.58
N VAL A 262 -2.92 -18.78 6.07
CA VAL A 262 -3.76 -17.85 5.32
C VAL A 262 -3.39 -16.42 5.70
N TYR A 263 -3.25 -15.57 4.69
CA TYR A 263 -3.12 -14.13 4.86
C TYR A 263 -4.50 -13.48 4.91
N ILE A 264 -4.72 -12.53 5.82
CA ILE A 264 -5.98 -11.81 5.96
C ILE A 264 -5.76 -10.31 5.77
N SER A 265 -6.54 -9.68 4.88
CA SER A 265 -6.63 -8.22 4.73
C SER A 265 -8.08 -7.77 4.88
N PRO A 266 -8.46 -7.26 6.07
CA PRO A 266 -9.83 -6.85 6.33
C PRO A 266 -10.09 -5.37 6.01
N SER A 267 -9.31 -4.77 5.12
CA SER A 267 -9.36 -3.34 4.79
C SER A 267 -10.70 -2.92 4.22
N HIS A 268 -11.23 -1.78 4.68
CA HIS A 268 -12.44 -1.13 4.15
C HIS A 268 -12.14 -0.34 2.87
N VAL A 269 -10.92 0.15 2.74
CA VAL A 269 -10.43 0.89 1.56
C VAL A 269 -8.99 0.51 1.26
N ASP A 270 -8.67 0.40 -0.04
CA ASP A 270 -7.30 0.20 -0.50
C ASP A 270 -7.16 0.63 -1.98
N GLY A 271 -5.90 0.74 -2.45
CA GLY A 271 -5.52 0.56 -3.84
C GLY A 271 -5.05 -0.89 -4.04
N SER A 272 -4.01 -1.12 -4.80
CA SER A 272 -3.35 -2.44 -4.83
C SER A 272 -2.47 -2.61 -3.60
N SER A 273 -3.00 -3.29 -2.58
CA SER A 273 -2.30 -3.50 -1.32
C SER A 273 -0.97 -4.24 -1.53
N VAL A 274 0.15 -3.60 -1.16
CA VAL A 274 1.48 -4.24 -1.27
C VAL A 274 1.57 -5.46 -0.38
N SER A 275 1.01 -5.43 0.82
CA SER A 275 1.00 -6.58 1.72
C SER A 275 0.19 -7.76 1.17
N LEU A 276 -0.88 -7.50 0.40
CA LEU A 276 -1.59 -8.55 -0.33
C LEU A 276 -0.72 -9.13 -1.45
N MET A 277 -0.04 -8.27 -2.21
CA MET A 277 0.89 -8.73 -3.26
C MET A 277 2.07 -9.53 -2.70
N GLU A 278 2.58 -9.15 -1.51
CA GLU A 278 3.62 -9.89 -0.78
C GLU A 278 3.11 -11.28 -0.35
N ALA A 279 1.87 -11.36 0.17
CA ALA A 279 1.24 -12.63 0.54
C ALA A 279 1.06 -13.55 -0.67
N LEU A 280 0.53 -13.01 -1.78
CA LEU A 280 0.40 -13.73 -3.06
C LEU A 280 1.78 -14.22 -3.55
N ALA A 281 2.81 -13.38 -3.48
CA ALA A 281 4.17 -13.73 -3.89
C ALA A 281 4.78 -14.84 -3.01
N CYS A 282 4.50 -14.85 -1.71
CA CYS A 282 4.87 -15.92 -0.79
C CYS A 282 4.05 -17.20 -0.98
N GLY A 283 3.07 -17.19 -1.88
CA GLY A 283 2.21 -18.34 -2.15
C GLY A 283 1.20 -18.62 -1.02
N LEU A 284 0.77 -17.58 -0.30
CA LEU A 284 -0.31 -17.72 0.69
C LEU A 284 -1.67 -17.59 0.03
N PRO A 285 -2.63 -18.48 0.36
CA PRO A 285 -4.03 -18.20 0.16
C PRO A 285 -4.44 -16.91 0.88
N CYS A 286 -5.22 -16.05 0.21
CA CYS A 286 -5.59 -14.75 0.74
C CYS A 286 -7.09 -14.69 1.05
N LEU A 287 -7.45 -14.31 2.27
CA LEU A 287 -8.83 -14.05 2.67
C LEU A 287 -9.00 -12.55 2.90
N VAL A 288 -9.75 -11.87 2.03
CA VAL A 288 -9.79 -10.42 2.00
C VAL A 288 -11.24 -9.89 1.95
N SER A 289 -11.44 -8.65 2.39
CA SER A 289 -12.73 -7.96 2.23
C SER A 289 -13.09 -7.80 0.74
N ASP A 290 -14.38 -7.81 0.41
CA ASP A 290 -14.90 -7.78 -0.96
C ASP A 290 -14.93 -6.37 -1.58
N ILE A 291 -14.00 -5.49 -1.16
CA ILE A 291 -13.82 -4.17 -1.75
C ILE A 291 -13.30 -4.26 -3.19
N PRO A 292 -13.60 -3.26 -4.04
CA PRO A 292 -13.23 -3.31 -5.46
C PRO A 292 -11.74 -3.57 -5.70
N ALA A 293 -10.85 -2.95 -4.91
CA ALA A 293 -9.41 -3.12 -5.04
C ALA A 293 -8.94 -4.56 -4.77
N ASN A 294 -9.50 -5.22 -3.77
CA ASN A 294 -9.17 -6.61 -3.44
C ASN A 294 -9.68 -7.59 -4.50
N LYS A 295 -10.85 -7.31 -5.11
CA LYS A 295 -11.42 -8.10 -6.22
C LYS A 295 -10.56 -8.05 -7.48
N GLU A 296 -9.69 -7.06 -7.63
CA GLU A 296 -8.71 -7.05 -8.72
C GLU A 296 -7.64 -8.15 -8.54
N TRP A 297 -7.42 -8.65 -7.32
CA TRP A 297 -6.33 -9.56 -6.96
C TRP A 297 -6.78 -10.95 -6.54
N VAL A 298 -7.89 -11.04 -5.81
CA VAL A 298 -8.37 -12.31 -5.24
C VAL A 298 -9.59 -12.80 -6.01
N ILE A 299 -9.45 -14.01 -6.56
CA ILE A 299 -10.50 -14.76 -7.26
C ILE A 299 -10.98 -15.84 -6.29
N GLU A 300 -12.28 -15.82 -6.01
CA GLU A 300 -12.94 -16.74 -5.06
C GLU A 300 -12.64 -18.20 -5.39
N ASN A 301 -12.15 -18.97 -4.42
CA ASN A 301 -11.76 -20.38 -4.49
C ASN A 301 -10.60 -20.70 -5.44
N GLU A 302 -9.97 -19.73 -6.10
CA GLU A 302 -8.79 -19.94 -6.96
C GLU A 302 -7.49 -19.62 -6.20
N ASN A 303 -7.31 -18.38 -5.76
CA ASN A 303 -6.13 -17.93 -5.00
C ASN A 303 -6.48 -17.40 -3.61
N GLY A 304 -7.75 -17.51 -3.20
CA GLY A 304 -8.23 -17.08 -1.89
C GLY A 304 -9.74 -16.99 -1.82
N TRP A 305 -10.22 -16.19 -0.87
CA TRP A 305 -11.65 -16.00 -0.61
C TRP A 305 -11.96 -14.52 -0.32
N LEU A 306 -13.22 -14.17 -0.59
CA LEU A 306 -13.77 -12.85 -0.30
C LEU A 306 -14.77 -12.96 0.84
N PHE A 307 -14.77 -11.98 1.74
CA PHE A 307 -15.81 -11.82 2.75
C PHE A 307 -16.43 -10.42 2.67
N ARG A 308 -17.67 -10.27 3.12
CA ARG A 308 -18.36 -8.97 3.11
C ARG A 308 -17.62 -7.98 3.99
N ASP A 309 -17.30 -6.81 3.44
CA ASP A 309 -16.60 -5.75 4.15
C ASP A 309 -17.29 -5.40 5.48
N GLY A 310 -16.50 -5.30 6.56
CA GLY A 310 -16.97 -5.01 7.92
C GLY A 310 -17.71 -6.15 8.63
N ASP A 311 -17.98 -7.28 7.98
CA ASP A 311 -18.73 -8.39 8.55
C ASP A 311 -17.84 -9.44 9.22
N ALA A 312 -17.64 -9.27 10.53
CA ALA A 312 -16.85 -10.20 11.34
C ALA A 312 -17.45 -11.63 11.42
N ASN A 313 -18.78 -11.79 11.24
CA ASN A 313 -19.40 -13.11 11.21
C ASN A 313 -19.04 -13.84 9.93
N HIS A 314 -19.23 -13.18 8.79
CA HIS A 314 -18.88 -13.75 7.48
C HIS A 314 -17.36 -14.02 7.39
N LEU A 315 -16.51 -13.15 7.96
CA LEU A 315 -15.07 -13.44 8.05
C LEU A 315 -14.79 -14.71 8.87
N ALA A 316 -15.45 -14.89 10.01
CA ALA A 316 -15.31 -16.11 10.83
C ALA A 316 -15.75 -17.37 10.07
N GLU A 317 -16.88 -17.32 9.36
CA GLU A 317 -17.36 -18.42 8.50
C GLU A 317 -16.32 -18.78 7.42
N LYS A 318 -15.75 -17.77 6.75
CA LYS A 318 -14.72 -17.97 5.72
C LYS A 318 -13.40 -18.51 6.29
N ILE A 319 -13.01 -18.12 7.52
CA ILE A 319 -11.86 -18.71 8.22
C ILE A 319 -12.11 -20.19 8.48
N LEU A 320 -13.28 -20.58 9.01
CA LEU A 320 -13.63 -21.97 9.23
C LEU A 320 -13.66 -22.77 7.92
N ALA A 321 -14.17 -22.19 6.83
CA ALA A 321 -14.16 -22.81 5.51
C ALA A 321 -12.72 -23.00 4.98
N ALA A 322 -11.82 -22.05 5.20
CA ALA A 322 -10.42 -22.18 4.83
C ALA A 322 -9.71 -23.29 5.63
N ILE A 323 -10.03 -23.42 6.93
CA ILE A 323 -9.51 -24.50 7.77
C ILE A 323 -9.98 -25.87 7.26
N SER A 324 -11.26 -26.00 6.89
CA SER A 324 -11.79 -27.26 6.33
C SER A 324 -11.15 -27.67 5.01
N GLN A 325 -10.58 -26.70 4.28
CA GLN A 325 -9.87 -26.91 3.01
C GLN A 325 -8.34 -26.98 3.17
N ARG A 326 -7.84 -27.25 4.38
CA ARG A 326 -6.40 -27.21 4.68
C ARG A 326 -5.54 -28.01 3.69
N GLU A 327 -6.01 -29.15 3.24
CA GLU A 327 -5.30 -29.99 2.28
C GLU A 327 -5.17 -29.34 0.89
N ASN A 328 -6.10 -28.45 0.53
CA ASN A 328 -6.11 -27.73 -0.75
C ASN A 328 -5.27 -26.45 -0.73
N LEU A 329 -4.88 -25.94 0.44
CA LEU A 329 -4.13 -24.67 0.58
C LEU A 329 -2.84 -24.63 -0.27
N PRO A 330 -2.06 -25.71 -0.42
CA PRO A 330 -0.90 -25.69 -1.32
C PRO A 330 -1.26 -25.41 -2.78
N GLY A 331 -2.40 -25.92 -3.25
CA GLY A 331 -2.93 -25.64 -4.59
C GLY A 331 -3.32 -24.20 -4.78
N ILE A 332 -4.09 -23.66 -3.83
CA ILE A 332 -4.53 -22.26 -3.78
C ILE A 332 -3.30 -21.33 -3.68
N GLY A 333 -2.32 -21.67 -2.85
CA GLY A 333 -1.07 -20.91 -2.72
C GLY A 333 -0.25 -20.86 -4.01
N ARG A 334 -0.21 -21.95 -4.79
CA ARG A 334 0.41 -21.91 -6.14
C ARG A 334 -0.34 -20.97 -7.09
N ALA A 335 -1.66 -20.88 -6.99
CA ALA A 335 -2.44 -19.92 -7.77
C ALA A 335 -2.16 -18.49 -7.32
N SER A 336 -2.04 -18.25 -6.01
CA SER A 336 -1.60 -16.96 -5.44
C SER A 336 -0.25 -16.54 -6.04
N ARG A 337 0.74 -17.43 -6.03
CA ARG A 337 2.06 -17.16 -6.59
C ARG A 337 2.01 -16.82 -8.07
N ARG A 338 1.27 -17.58 -8.87
CA ARG A 338 1.09 -17.29 -10.32
C ARG A 338 0.50 -15.90 -10.55
N SER A 339 -0.51 -15.51 -9.75
CA SER A 339 -1.09 -14.17 -9.82
C SER A 339 -0.05 -13.08 -9.56
N ALA A 340 0.81 -13.27 -8.56
CA ALA A 340 1.91 -12.34 -8.27
C ALA A 340 2.94 -12.28 -9.41
N GLU A 341 3.35 -13.41 -9.99
CA GLU A 341 4.32 -13.48 -11.09
C GLU A 341 3.82 -12.79 -12.37
N MET A 342 2.52 -12.88 -12.62
CA MET A 342 1.90 -12.23 -13.76
C MET A 342 1.77 -10.72 -13.59
N ARG A 343 1.46 -10.23 -12.38
CA ARG A 343 0.97 -8.86 -12.17
C ARG A 343 1.74 -8.04 -11.14
N ALA A 344 2.40 -8.67 -10.17
CA ALA A 344 3.05 -8.01 -9.05
C ALA A 344 4.58 -7.95 -9.13
N ASP A 345 5.19 -8.28 -10.26
CA ASP A 345 6.64 -8.21 -10.44
C ASP A 345 7.08 -6.75 -10.59
N TRP A 346 7.71 -6.19 -9.54
CA TRP A 346 8.22 -4.83 -9.57
C TRP A 346 9.20 -4.58 -10.72
N LYS A 347 10.08 -5.55 -11.05
CA LYS A 347 11.06 -5.40 -12.14
C LYS A 347 10.39 -5.21 -13.50
N LYS A 348 9.22 -5.83 -13.70
CA LYS A 348 8.39 -5.63 -14.91
C LYS A 348 7.60 -4.34 -14.85
N ASN A 349 6.96 -4.09 -13.70
CA ASN A 349 6.05 -2.97 -13.52
C ASN A 349 6.76 -1.62 -13.54
N ALA A 350 7.98 -1.52 -12.99
CA ALA A 350 8.79 -0.30 -13.06
C ALA A 350 9.10 0.15 -14.49
N LYS A 351 9.14 -0.78 -15.47
CA LYS A 351 9.32 -0.43 -16.89
C LYS A 351 8.16 0.42 -17.43
N VAL A 352 6.94 0.21 -16.92
CA VAL A 352 5.77 1.00 -17.30
C VAL A 352 5.99 2.45 -16.88
N LEU A 353 6.46 2.69 -15.65
CA LEU A 353 6.79 4.03 -15.18
C LEU A 353 7.90 4.68 -16.03
N MET A 354 8.96 3.94 -16.37
CA MET A 354 10.05 4.45 -17.20
C MET A 354 9.57 4.85 -18.60
N ASN A 355 8.60 4.14 -19.16
CA ASN A 355 7.99 4.52 -20.45
C ASN A 355 7.19 5.83 -20.32
N VAL A 356 6.47 6.04 -19.20
CA VAL A 356 5.80 7.33 -18.93
C VAL A 356 6.82 8.47 -18.87
N TYR A 357 7.94 8.27 -18.21
CA TYR A 357 8.98 9.31 -18.13
C TYR A 357 9.57 9.65 -19.51
N ARG A 358 9.82 8.65 -20.37
CA ARG A 358 10.30 8.91 -21.73
C ARG A 358 9.30 9.74 -22.54
N SER A 359 8.01 9.37 -22.49
CA SER A 359 6.96 10.11 -23.21
C SER A 359 6.73 11.54 -22.70
N LEU A 360 7.21 11.86 -21.51
CA LEU A 360 7.13 13.22 -20.93
C LEU A 360 8.41 14.02 -21.18
N GLY A 361 9.50 13.38 -21.62
CA GLY A 361 10.78 14.02 -21.94
C GLY A 361 10.99 14.30 -23.44
N GLU A 362 10.13 13.75 -24.29
CA GLU A 362 10.01 14.03 -25.72
C GLU A 362 9.05 15.23 -25.97
#